data_16f0c507b84a8df960188d34d6c84482
#
_entry.id   16f0c507b84a8df960188d34d6c84482
#
_cell.length_a   1.000
_cell.length_b   1.000
_cell.length_c   1.000
_cell.angle_alpha   90.00
_cell.angle_beta   90.00
_cell.angle_gamma   90.00
#
_symmetry.space_group_name_H-M   'P 1'
#
loop_
_entity.id
_entity.type
_entity.pdbx_description
1 polymer ?
#
loop_
_entity_poly.entity_id
_entity_poly.type
_entity_poly.pdbx_seq_one_letter_code
_entity_poly.pdbx_strand_id
1 'polypeptide(L)'
;MAGKAKQKDRDWQAKVKGILKAELARRELSYADLAKKLETVGIKDNDRNISNKVARGTFTAVFFIQCLEAIGCKTLHLEDQ
;
A
#
# COMPACT_ATOMS: atom_id res chain seq x y z
N MET A 1 -24.69 1.77 16.89
CA MET A 1 -24.37 1.28 15.54
C MET A 1 -23.60 2.25 14.69
N ALA A 2 -23.91 3.54 14.81
CA ALA A 2 -23.18 4.54 14.03
C ALA A 2 -21.68 4.51 14.30
N GLY A 3 -21.29 4.28 15.55
CA GLY A 3 -19.88 4.20 15.89
C GLY A 3 -19.16 3.06 15.18
N LYS A 4 -19.90 2.00 14.88
CA LYS A 4 -19.31 0.84 14.21
C LYS A 4 -18.97 1.12 12.76
N ALA A 5 -19.74 1.98 12.10
CA ALA A 5 -19.44 2.36 10.72
C ALA A 5 -18.08 3.03 10.63
N LYS A 6 -17.80 3.94 11.57
CA LYS A 6 -16.51 4.60 11.63
C LYS A 6 -15.38 3.62 11.91
N GLN A 7 -15.61 2.66 12.80
CA GLN A 7 -14.62 1.64 13.09
C GLN A 7 -14.36 0.77 11.87
N LYS A 8 -15.42 0.46 11.11
CA LYS A 8 -15.26 -0.33 9.90
C LYS A 8 -14.39 0.38 8.89
N ASP A 9 -14.54 1.69 8.75
CA ASP A 9 -13.71 2.44 7.83
C ASP A 9 -12.24 2.35 8.23
N ARG A 10 -11.95 2.47 9.52
CA ARG A 10 -10.58 2.32 10.00
C ARG A 10 -10.05 0.92 9.79
N ASP A 11 -10.92 -0.07 9.98
CA ASP A 11 -10.53 -1.47 9.78
C ASP A 11 -10.17 -1.73 8.32
N TRP A 12 -10.92 -1.14 7.39
CA TRP A 12 -10.63 -1.26 5.98
C TRP A 12 -9.32 -0.55 5.63
N GLN A 13 -9.09 0.62 6.20
CA GLN A 13 -7.83 1.33 6.00
C GLN A 13 -6.66 0.52 6.53
N ALA A 14 -6.82 -0.04 7.71
CA ALA A 14 -5.78 -0.88 8.30
C ALA A 14 -5.50 -2.11 7.45
N LYS A 15 -6.55 -2.70 6.89
CA LYS A 15 -6.41 -3.88 6.05
C LYS A 15 -5.64 -3.56 4.78
N VAL A 16 -6.02 -2.50 4.10
CA VAL A 16 -5.35 -2.11 2.85
C VAL A 16 -3.88 -1.78 3.10
N LYS A 17 -3.64 -1.01 4.15
CA LYS A 17 -2.28 -0.67 4.54
C LYS A 17 -1.47 -1.92 4.86
N GLY A 18 -2.07 -2.84 5.60
CA GLY A 18 -1.40 -4.07 5.99
C GLY A 18 -1.05 -4.94 4.79
N ILE A 19 -1.94 -5.00 3.80
CA ILE A 19 -1.69 -5.77 2.59
C ILE A 19 -0.43 -5.23 1.88
N LEU A 20 -0.39 -3.93 1.67
CA LEU A 20 0.75 -3.32 0.98
C LEU A 20 2.04 -3.52 1.77
N LYS A 21 1.99 -3.27 3.07
CA LYS A 21 3.18 -3.43 3.91
C LYS A 21 3.68 -4.87 3.92
N ALA A 22 2.75 -5.83 3.94
CA ALA A 22 3.13 -7.24 3.91
C ALA A 22 3.82 -7.62 2.61
N GLU A 23 3.33 -7.11 1.48
CA GLU A 23 3.95 -7.40 0.20
C GLU A 23 5.36 -6.79 0.11
N LEU A 24 5.53 -5.60 0.65
CA LEU A 24 6.85 -4.99 0.70
C LEU A 24 7.78 -5.78 1.62
N ALA A 25 7.28 -6.20 2.78
CA ALA A 25 8.08 -6.95 3.74
C ALA A 25 8.54 -8.29 3.17
N ARG A 26 7.67 -8.99 2.46
CA ARG A 26 8.04 -10.26 1.85
C ARG A 26 9.19 -10.11 0.87
N ARG A 27 9.28 -8.96 0.23
CA ARG A 27 10.31 -8.68 -0.76
C ARG A 27 11.48 -7.89 -0.17
N GLU A 28 11.42 -7.62 1.13
CA GLU A 28 12.45 -6.85 1.84
C GLU A 28 12.67 -5.50 1.18
N LEU A 29 11.57 -4.83 0.82
CA LEU A 29 11.62 -3.53 0.17
C LEU A 29 11.24 -2.43 1.15
N SER A 30 12.04 -1.38 1.17
CA SER A 30 11.72 -0.16 1.90
C SER A 30 10.85 0.74 1.03
N TYR A 31 10.34 1.83 1.61
CA TYR A 31 9.62 2.82 0.83
C TYR A 31 10.53 3.50 -0.19
N ALA A 32 11.80 3.66 0.14
CA ALA A 32 12.76 4.20 -0.83
C ALA A 32 12.93 3.25 -2.01
N ASP A 33 12.98 1.96 -1.73
CA ASP A 33 13.06 0.94 -2.79
C ASP A 33 11.81 0.98 -3.65
N LEU A 34 10.65 1.12 -3.02
CA LEU A 34 9.39 1.20 -3.74
C LEU A 34 9.37 2.42 -4.65
N ALA A 35 9.87 3.56 -4.18
CA ALA A 35 9.95 4.77 -4.99
C ALA A 35 10.76 4.52 -6.26
N LYS A 36 11.88 3.82 -6.13
CA LYS A 36 12.72 3.50 -7.27
C LYS A 36 11.99 2.60 -8.26
N LYS A 37 11.26 1.62 -7.74
CA LYS A 37 10.53 0.69 -8.60
C LYS A 37 9.37 1.38 -9.29
N LEU A 38 8.69 2.30 -8.60
CA LEU A 38 7.63 3.08 -9.23
C LEU A 38 8.17 3.88 -10.40
N GLU A 39 9.39 4.36 -10.28
CA GLU A 39 10.03 5.12 -11.35
C GLU A 39 10.15 4.29 -12.63
N THR A 40 10.38 2.98 -12.49
CA THR A 40 10.49 2.11 -13.66
C THR A 40 9.18 1.95 -14.40
N VAL A 41 8.06 2.27 -13.77
CA VAL A 41 6.75 2.23 -14.44
C VAL A 41 6.22 3.64 -14.69
N GLY A 42 7.10 4.63 -14.64
CA GLY A 42 6.79 6.00 -15.03
C GLY A 42 6.15 6.84 -13.96
N ILE A 43 6.24 6.44 -12.70
CA ILE A 43 5.61 7.16 -11.60
C ILE A 43 6.70 7.76 -10.71
N LYS A 44 6.66 9.08 -10.56
CA LYS A 44 7.60 9.78 -9.70
C LYS A 44 7.01 9.96 -8.31
N ASP A 45 7.71 9.45 -7.33
CA ASP A 45 7.31 9.62 -5.94
C ASP A 45 8.56 9.48 -5.08
N ASN A 46 8.45 9.73 -3.80
CA ASN A 46 9.57 9.61 -2.89
C ASN A 46 9.12 8.88 -1.64
N ASP A 47 10.10 8.42 -0.85
CA ASP A 47 9.82 7.61 0.32
C ASP A 47 8.97 8.34 1.35
N ARG A 48 9.14 9.65 1.49
CA ARG A 48 8.37 10.44 2.45
C ARG A 48 6.89 10.47 2.07
N ASN A 49 6.60 10.78 0.80
CA ASN A 49 5.23 10.81 0.33
C ASN A 49 4.57 9.45 0.41
N ILE A 50 5.32 8.41 0.03
CA ILE A 50 4.82 7.05 0.09
C ILE A 50 4.50 6.67 1.54
N SER A 51 5.43 6.96 2.44
CA SER A 51 5.24 6.67 3.86
C SER A 51 3.99 7.35 4.39
N ASN A 52 3.77 8.61 4.02
CA ASN A 52 2.60 9.36 4.46
C ASN A 52 1.31 8.76 3.90
N LYS A 53 1.32 8.39 2.62
CA LYS A 53 0.15 7.78 2.00
C LYS A 53 -0.20 6.45 2.65
N VAL A 54 0.81 5.61 2.86
CA VAL A 54 0.58 4.29 3.45
C VAL A 54 0.14 4.41 4.89
N ALA A 55 0.75 5.34 5.64
CA ALA A 55 0.41 5.53 7.04
C ALA A 55 -1.07 5.86 7.23
N ARG A 56 -1.63 6.62 6.30
CA ARG A 56 -3.05 7.00 6.38
C ARG A 56 -3.98 5.86 5.99
N GLY A 57 -3.52 4.96 5.13
CA GLY A 57 -4.36 3.87 4.65
C GLY A 57 -5.52 4.35 3.78
N THR A 58 -5.40 5.56 3.23
CA THR A 58 -6.45 6.16 2.40
C THR A 58 -5.98 6.46 0.99
N PHE A 59 -4.89 5.84 0.59
CA PHE A 59 -4.39 6.01 -0.78
C PHE A 59 -5.39 5.43 -1.77
N THR A 60 -5.29 5.91 -3.01
CA THR A 60 -6.23 5.51 -4.05
C THR A 60 -5.97 4.08 -4.51
N ALA A 61 -6.99 3.47 -5.11
CA ALA A 61 -6.84 2.16 -5.73
C ALA A 61 -5.79 2.22 -6.84
N VAL A 62 -5.74 3.35 -7.55
CA VAL A 62 -4.75 3.52 -8.61
C VAL A 62 -3.34 3.42 -8.04
N PHE A 63 -3.06 4.16 -6.98
CA PHE A 63 -1.75 4.11 -6.35
C PHE A 63 -1.43 2.70 -5.85
N PHE A 64 -2.42 2.04 -5.26
CA PHE A 64 -2.26 0.69 -4.74
C PHE A 64 -1.82 -0.27 -5.85
N ILE A 65 -2.54 -0.25 -6.96
CA ILE A 65 -2.23 -1.13 -8.10
C ILE A 65 -0.86 -0.78 -8.70
N GLN A 66 -0.56 0.51 -8.79
CA GLN A 66 0.75 0.93 -9.29
C GLN A 66 1.88 0.36 -8.44
N CYS A 67 1.72 0.39 -7.13
CA CYS A 67 2.71 -0.18 -6.22
C CYS A 67 2.86 -1.68 -6.41
N LEU A 68 1.74 -2.39 -6.49
CA LEU A 68 1.77 -3.83 -6.65
C LEU A 68 2.44 -4.23 -7.98
N GLU A 69 2.12 -3.52 -9.05
CA GLU A 69 2.76 -3.77 -10.33
C GLU A 69 4.26 -3.50 -10.25
N ALA A 70 4.64 -2.40 -9.63
CA ALA A 70 6.04 -2.01 -9.56
C ALA A 70 6.90 -3.04 -8.83
N ILE A 71 6.33 -3.69 -7.81
CA ILE A 71 7.09 -4.68 -7.04
C ILE A 71 6.91 -6.10 -7.57
N GLY A 72 6.16 -6.26 -8.67
CA GLY A 72 5.99 -7.57 -9.29
C GLY A 72 4.98 -8.46 -8.58
N CYS A 73 4.06 -7.87 -7.85
CA CYS A 73 3.01 -8.64 -7.16
C CYS A 73 1.91 -8.96 -8.14
N LYS A 74 1.81 -10.21 -8.53
CA LYS A 74 0.85 -10.64 -9.54
C LYS A 74 -0.44 -11.19 -8.97
N THR A 75 -0.42 -11.56 -7.71
CA THR A 75 -1.59 -12.12 -7.05
C THR A 75 -1.82 -11.38 -5.75
N LEU A 76 -2.99 -10.82 -5.60
CA LEU A 76 -3.36 -10.09 -4.39
C LEU A 76 -4.05 -11.03 -3.41
N HIS A 77 -3.52 -11.09 -2.21
CA HIS A 77 -4.11 -11.90 -1.14
C HIS A 77 -4.83 -10.98 -0.17
N LEU A 78 -6.13 -11.18 -0.01
CA LEU A 78 -6.91 -10.38 0.91
C LEU A 78 -6.91 -10.94 2.33
N GLU A 79 -6.44 -12.16 2.49
CA GLU A 79 -6.33 -12.81 3.79
C GLU A 79 -4.87 -13.17 4.06
N ASP A 80 -4.61 -13.59 5.29
CA ASP A 80 -3.30 -14.09 5.69
C ASP A 80 -2.18 -13.08 5.52
N GLN A 81 -2.46 -11.87 5.98
CA GLN A 81 -1.45 -10.82 6.01
C GLN A 81 -0.64 -10.84 7.30
#